data_f41f870823c81de4c1e96b125c0029c7
#
_entry.id   f41f870823c81de4c1e96b125c0029c7
#
_cell.length_a   1.000
_cell.length_b   1.000
_cell.length_c   1.000
_cell.angle_alpha   90.00
_cell.angle_beta   90.00
_cell.angle_gamma   90.00
#
_symmetry.space_group_name_H-M   'P 1'
#
loop_
_entity.id
_entity.type
_entity.pdbx_description
1 polymer ?
#
loop_
_entity_poly.entity_id
_entity_poly.type
_entity_poly.pdbx_seq_one_letter_code
_entity_poly.pdbx_strand_id
1 'polypeptide(L)'
;MSDAIEKDRTLRRRTLRRRLRRRLARIGVDLLTYVAPPIYQGYMWWVYATSRVEHENTDLLWLLRERYGGLVGIMWHQDVFTVAWSFRRFEGHTLASTGDLGGIITALLQANDFVVFRGGSTKAKSRKRLVLPDMIEHMRSVPGVAFGITCDGSKGPAYRVKTGSIVIAHACSKPMITARTWCKRRINLRGWDRSYIPLPFNHIVQTFAGPYFVPPGADDPEVLEAFRREIENELLELTHYVHQRIGDLPETLEFGFPDGWQPRWGGRLPERPLEAPEGHPALQEKRAEPIGEKFKKLQREAVARAVRER
;
A
#
# COMPACT_ATOMS: atom_id res chain seq x y z
N MET A 1 54.25 8.70 -27.14
CA MET A 1 53.68 9.88 -26.40
C MET A 1 52.35 10.33 -26.98
N SER A 2 52.13 10.26 -28.28
CA SER A 2 50.85 10.62 -28.96
C SER A 2 49.68 9.74 -28.54
N ASP A 3 49.83 8.42 -28.49
CA ASP A 3 48.74 7.45 -28.14
C ASP A 3 48.24 7.58 -26.70
N ALA A 4 49.10 7.97 -25.75
CA ALA A 4 48.70 8.18 -24.38
C ALA A 4 47.81 9.42 -24.20
N ILE A 5 48.10 10.48 -24.98
CA ILE A 5 47.34 11.73 -24.96
C ILE A 5 45.97 11.52 -25.61
N GLU A 6 45.87 10.74 -26.67
CA GLU A 6 44.63 10.44 -27.37
C GLU A 6 43.74 9.52 -26.53
N LYS A 7 44.29 8.55 -25.82
CA LYS A 7 43.59 7.70 -24.86
C LYS A 7 43.02 8.49 -23.67
N ASP A 8 43.77 9.45 -23.14
CA ASP A 8 43.30 10.33 -22.06
C ASP A 8 42.15 11.26 -22.53
N ARG A 9 42.23 11.82 -23.73
CA ARG A 9 41.16 12.63 -24.33
C ARG A 9 39.88 11.82 -24.54
N THR A 10 39.97 10.57 -24.98
CA THR A 10 38.77 9.71 -25.17
C THR A 10 38.13 9.30 -23.84
N LEU A 11 38.96 9.01 -22.82
CA LEU A 11 38.47 8.73 -21.46
C LEU A 11 37.80 9.95 -20.83
N ARG A 12 38.34 11.16 -20.97
CA ARG A 12 37.72 12.39 -20.49
C ARG A 12 36.43 12.69 -21.20
N ARG A 13 36.33 12.49 -22.53
CA ARG A 13 35.08 12.65 -23.29
C ARG A 13 33.99 11.64 -22.87
N ARG A 14 34.36 10.39 -22.61
CA ARG A 14 33.45 9.35 -22.09
C ARG A 14 32.94 9.68 -20.69
N THR A 15 33.79 10.18 -19.80
CA THR A 15 33.39 10.60 -18.45
C THR A 15 32.52 11.84 -18.47
N LEU A 16 32.78 12.82 -19.33
CA LEU A 16 31.95 14.01 -19.50
C LEU A 16 30.57 13.66 -20.05
N ARG A 17 30.48 12.85 -21.10
CA ARG A 17 29.22 12.35 -21.67
C ARG A 17 28.42 11.59 -20.64
N ARG A 18 29.06 10.75 -19.80
CA ARG A 18 28.41 10.02 -18.71
C ARG A 18 27.87 10.95 -17.61
N ARG A 19 28.64 12.00 -17.26
CA ARG A 19 28.20 13.04 -16.30
C ARG A 19 27.02 13.83 -16.85
N LEU A 20 27.07 14.24 -18.12
CA LEU A 20 25.98 14.99 -18.78
C LEU A 20 24.70 14.14 -18.86
N ARG A 21 24.79 12.89 -19.31
CA ARG A 21 23.63 11.96 -19.31
C ARG A 21 23.03 11.79 -17.92
N ARG A 22 23.84 11.67 -16.87
CA ARG A 22 23.34 11.58 -15.48
C ARG A 22 22.67 12.86 -15.02
N ARG A 23 23.19 14.04 -15.40
CA ARG A 23 22.55 15.33 -15.09
C ARG A 23 21.22 15.46 -15.82
N LEU A 24 21.15 15.18 -17.10
CA LEU A 24 19.91 15.23 -17.89
C LEU A 24 18.86 14.24 -17.35
N ALA A 25 19.29 13.02 -17.00
CA ALA A 25 18.42 12.03 -16.37
C ALA A 25 17.84 12.52 -15.02
N ARG A 26 18.66 13.18 -14.19
CA ARG A 26 18.18 13.77 -12.92
C ARG A 26 17.18 14.91 -13.16
N ILE A 27 17.49 15.82 -14.08
CA ILE A 27 16.55 16.91 -14.47
C ILE A 27 15.23 16.31 -14.95
N GLY A 28 15.27 15.24 -15.75
CA GLY A 28 14.08 14.53 -16.20
C GLY A 28 13.29 13.91 -15.04
N VAL A 29 13.95 13.29 -14.08
CA VAL A 29 13.32 12.75 -12.86
C VAL A 29 12.71 13.87 -12.01
N ASP A 30 13.46 14.96 -11.81
CA ASP A 30 12.97 16.12 -11.04
C ASP A 30 11.73 16.73 -11.70
N LEU A 31 11.73 16.90 -13.03
CA LEU A 31 10.55 17.37 -13.77
C LEU A 31 9.36 16.42 -13.61
N LEU A 32 9.59 15.11 -13.69
CA LEU A 32 8.54 14.10 -13.50
C LEU A 32 7.93 14.14 -12.11
N THR A 33 8.68 14.49 -11.05
CA THR A 33 8.11 14.62 -9.70
C THR A 33 7.06 15.75 -9.61
N TYR A 34 7.15 16.76 -10.43
CA TYR A 34 6.18 17.87 -10.49
C TYR A 34 5.02 17.61 -11.46
N VAL A 35 5.31 16.97 -12.59
CA VAL A 35 4.32 16.80 -13.68
C VAL A 35 3.48 15.53 -13.50
N ALA A 36 4.05 14.45 -12.95
CA ALA A 36 3.34 13.19 -12.78
C ALA A 36 2.14 13.27 -11.83
N PRO A 37 2.19 13.96 -10.66
CA PRO A 37 1.05 14.02 -9.76
C PRO A 37 -0.22 14.62 -10.38
N PRO A 38 -0.23 15.80 -11.00
CA PRO A 38 -1.46 16.36 -11.59
C PRO A 38 -1.98 15.54 -12.76
N ILE A 39 -1.09 14.96 -13.58
CA ILE A 39 -1.50 14.07 -14.68
C ILE A 39 -2.18 12.81 -14.11
N TYR A 40 -1.59 12.21 -13.10
CA TYR A 40 -2.16 11.04 -12.43
C TYR A 40 -3.52 11.37 -11.80
N GLN A 41 -3.63 12.48 -11.08
CA GLN A 41 -4.88 12.90 -10.45
C GLN A 41 -5.98 13.15 -11.48
N GLY A 42 -5.69 13.84 -12.58
CA GLY A 42 -6.63 14.08 -13.68
C GLY A 42 -7.06 12.78 -14.36
N TYR A 43 -6.11 11.86 -14.60
CA TYR A 43 -6.41 10.55 -15.16
C TYR A 43 -7.30 9.72 -14.24
N MET A 44 -6.95 9.61 -12.97
CA MET A 44 -7.71 8.81 -12.00
C MET A 44 -9.08 9.43 -11.73
N TRP A 45 -9.18 10.75 -11.69
CA TRP A 45 -10.47 11.44 -11.64
C TRP A 45 -11.36 11.03 -12.82
N TRP A 46 -10.83 11.07 -14.03
CA TRP A 46 -11.57 10.66 -15.23
C TRP A 46 -12.00 9.19 -15.18
N VAL A 47 -11.09 8.29 -14.79
CA VAL A 47 -11.41 6.87 -14.62
C VAL A 47 -12.55 6.69 -13.62
N TYR A 48 -12.46 7.27 -12.44
CA TYR A 48 -13.46 7.08 -11.38
C TYR A 48 -14.78 7.78 -11.68
N ALA A 49 -14.76 8.97 -12.30
CA ALA A 49 -15.95 9.71 -12.69
C ALA A 49 -16.80 9.00 -13.77
N THR A 50 -16.15 8.17 -14.60
CA THR A 50 -16.82 7.41 -15.67
C THR A 50 -17.08 5.95 -15.31
N SER A 51 -16.74 5.52 -14.10
CA SER A 51 -16.82 4.11 -13.68
C SER A 51 -17.86 3.90 -12.60
N ARG A 52 -18.45 2.70 -12.59
CA ARG A 52 -19.17 2.19 -11.45
C ARG A 52 -18.17 1.76 -10.38
N VAL A 53 -18.16 2.43 -9.24
CA VAL A 53 -17.26 2.12 -8.12
C VAL A 53 -18.09 1.55 -6.96
N GLU A 54 -17.76 0.34 -6.55
CA GLU A 54 -18.35 -0.30 -5.38
C GLU A 54 -17.34 -0.23 -4.22
N HIS A 55 -17.84 0.25 -3.09
CA HIS A 55 -17.08 0.33 -1.84
C HIS A 55 -17.67 -0.62 -0.83
N GLU A 56 -16.91 -1.59 -0.36
CA GLU A 56 -17.35 -2.59 0.61
C GLU A 56 -16.50 -2.53 1.87
N ASN A 57 -17.15 -2.49 3.03
CA ASN A 57 -16.51 -2.42 4.35
C ASN A 57 -15.57 -1.23 4.56
N THR A 58 -15.76 -0.11 3.85
CA THR A 58 -14.94 1.10 4.02
C THR A 58 -15.02 1.68 5.43
N ASP A 59 -16.14 1.50 6.11
CA ASP A 59 -16.35 1.99 7.48
C ASP A 59 -15.41 1.31 8.48
N LEU A 60 -14.95 0.09 8.17
CA LEU A 60 -14.01 -0.66 9.00
C LEU A 60 -12.72 0.13 9.28
N LEU A 61 -12.21 0.86 8.28
CA LEU A 61 -11.03 1.73 8.44
C LEU A 61 -11.24 2.78 9.54
N TRP A 62 -12.39 3.45 9.52
CA TRP A 62 -12.71 4.52 10.46
C TRP A 62 -13.01 3.99 11.85
N LEU A 63 -13.80 2.92 11.94
CA LEU A 63 -14.15 2.26 13.19
C LEU A 63 -12.91 1.76 13.95
N LEU A 64 -11.97 1.11 13.24
CA LEU A 64 -10.75 0.62 13.86
C LEU A 64 -9.79 1.76 14.23
N ARG A 65 -9.68 2.78 13.39
CA ARG A 65 -8.87 3.98 13.67
C ARG A 65 -9.37 4.71 14.92
N GLU A 66 -10.69 4.86 15.07
CA GLU A 66 -11.30 5.47 16.25
C GLU A 66 -11.14 4.61 17.50
N ARG A 67 -11.38 3.29 17.37
CA ARG A 67 -11.38 2.38 18.51
C ARG A 67 -9.99 2.09 19.07
N TYR A 68 -9.00 1.91 18.18
CA TYR A 68 -7.65 1.48 18.55
C TYR A 68 -6.59 2.56 18.37
N GLY A 69 -6.96 3.79 18.00
CA GLY A 69 -6.04 4.89 17.76
C GLY A 69 -5.10 4.67 16.57
N GLY A 70 -5.42 3.73 15.67
CA GLY A 70 -4.65 3.42 14.48
C GLY A 70 -4.84 1.99 13.99
N LEU A 71 -4.29 1.68 12.82
CA LEU A 71 -4.35 0.36 12.21
C LEU A 71 -3.23 0.14 11.19
N VAL A 72 -3.00 -1.12 10.80
CA VAL A 72 -2.10 -1.49 9.71
C VAL A 72 -2.89 -2.18 8.59
N GLY A 73 -3.08 -1.49 7.48
CA GLY A 73 -3.66 -2.06 6.27
C GLY A 73 -2.59 -2.70 5.39
N ILE A 74 -2.86 -3.89 4.88
CA ILE A 74 -2.01 -4.57 3.92
C ILE A 74 -2.73 -4.83 2.60
N MET A 75 -1.98 -4.76 1.52
CA MET A 75 -2.43 -5.02 0.16
C MET A 75 -1.29 -5.58 -0.68
N TRP A 76 -1.61 -6.11 -1.84
CA TRP A 76 -0.58 -6.54 -2.79
C TRP A 76 0.05 -5.35 -3.52
N HIS A 77 1.30 -5.49 -3.92
CA HIS A 77 1.97 -4.48 -4.75
C HIS A 77 1.27 -4.31 -6.12
N GLN A 78 0.51 -5.29 -6.54
CA GLN A 78 -0.34 -5.25 -7.73
C GLN A 78 -1.28 -4.04 -7.75
N ASP A 79 -1.78 -3.60 -6.59
CA ASP A 79 -2.72 -2.48 -6.46
C ASP A 79 -2.06 -1.09 -6.44
N VAL A 80 -0.72 -1.04 -6.51
CA VAL A 80 0.09 0.17 -6.26
C VAL A 80 -0.35 1.39 -7.09
N PHE A 81 -0.82 1.17 -8.31
CA PHE A 81 -1.25 2.28 -9.18
C PHE A 81 -2.53 2.95 -8.68
N THR A 82 -3.44 2.20 -8.08
CA THR A 82 -4.73 2.72 -7.60
C THR A 82 -4.68 3.30 -6.20
N VAL A 83 -3.70 2.89 -5.39
CA VAL A 83 -3.61 3.21 -3.95
C VAL A 83 -3.69 4.70 -3.65
N ALA A 84 -2.87 5.51 -4.31
CA ALA A 84 -2.82 6.94 -4.03
C ALA A 84 -4.18 7.64 -4.25
N TRP A 85 -4.94 7.21 -5.27
CA TRP A 85 -6.27 7.76 -5.53
C TRP A 85 -7.34 7.14 -4.64
N SER A 86 -7.36 5.83 -4.50
CA SER A 86 -8.38 5.09 -3.75
C SER A 86 -8.40 5.48 -2.27
N PHE A 87 -7.24 5.80 -1.71
CA PHE A 87 -7.09 6.12 -0.29
C PHE A 87 -6.77 7.61 0.00
N ARG A 88 -6.88 8.52 -1.00
CA ARG A 88 -6.52 9.93 -0.87
C ARG A 88 -7.24 10.70 0.24
N ARG A 89 -8.35 10.19 0.74
CA ARG A 89 -9.15 10.82 1.80
C ARG A 89 -8.88 10.26 3.19
N PHE A 90 -7.99 9.27 3.31
CA PHE A 90 -7.74 8.56 4.57
C PHE A 90 -6.51 9.06 5.33
N GLU A 91 -5.80 10.07 4.80
CA GLU A 91 -4.53 10.52 5.40
C GLU A 91 -3.62 9.33 5.72
N GLY A 92 -3.46 8.45 4.75
CA GLY A 92 -2.74 7.20 4.91
C GLY A 92 -1.24 7.42 5.07
N HIS A 93 -0.62 6.54 5.82
CA HIS A 93 0.83 6.50 5.98
C HIS A 93 1.37 5.29 5.22
N THR A 94 2.47 5.46 4.49
CA THR A 94 2.97 4.35 3.67
C THR A 94 4.49 4.37 3.52
N LEU A 95 5.03 3.32 2.91
CA LEU A 95 6.46 3.14 2.67
C LEU A 95 6.76 3.18 1.16
N ALA A 96 7.69 4.03 0.76
CA ALA A 96 8.21 4.06 -0.60
C ALA A 96 9.71 3.75 -0.66
N SER A 97 10.17 3.19 -1.78
CA SER A 97 11.59 2.87 -1.99
C SER A 97 12.46 4.12 -2.11
N THR A 98 13.76 4.01 -1.81
CA THR A 98 14.71 5.15 -1.86
C THR A 98 15.26 5.44 -3.26
N GLY A 99 14.91 4.66 -4.30
CA GLY A 99 15.36 4.87 -5.67
C GLY A 99 14.69 6.05 -6.37
N ASP A 100 15.12 6.38 -7.59
CA ASP A 100 14.60 7.51 -8.39
C ASP A 100 13.09 7.38 -8.65
N LEU A 101 12.63 6.19 -9.05
CA LEU A 101 11.20 5.90 -9.20
C LEU A 101 10.44 6.07 -7.88
N GLY A 102 11.05 5.69 -6.75
CA GLY A 102 10.48 5.94 -5.43
C GLY A 102 10.31 7.43 -5.12
N GLY A 103 11.12 8.32 -5.70
CA GLY A 103 10.95 9.77 -5.62
C GLY A 103 9.66 10.23 -6.28
N ILE A 104 9.41 9.79 -7.51
CA ILE A 104 8.19 10.11 -8.26
C ILE A 104 6.95 9.55 -7.53
N ILE A 105 7.02 8.29 -7.06
CA ILE A 105 5.92 7.67 -6.29
C ILE A 105 5.67 8.45 -4.99
N THR A 106 6.73 8.91 -4.31
CA THR A 106 6.60 9.75 -3.10
C THR A 106 5.85 11.04 -3.40
N ALA A 107 6.25 11.77 -4.46
CA ALA A 107 5.58 13.01 -4.85
C ALA A 107 4.10 12.76 -5.19
N LEU A 108 3.79 11.67 -5.88
CA LEU A 108 2.45 11.27 -6.24
C LEU A 108 1.59 10.94 -4.99
N LEU A 109 2.15 10.20 -4.04
CA LEU A 109 1.47 9.87 -2.78
C LEU A 109 1.25 11.12 -1.93
N GLN A 110 2.26 11.98 -1.78
CA GLN A 110 2.16 13.23 -1.02
C GLN A 110 1.15 14.21 -1.63
N ALA A 111 1.04 14.27 -2.95
CA ALA A 111 0.01 15.05 -3.64
C ALA A 111 -1.42 14.51 -3.42
N ASN A 112 -1.56 13.32 -2.83
CA ASN A 112 -2.82 12.70 -2.44
C ASN A 112 -2.92 12.50 -0.90
N ASP A 113 -2.30 13.39 -0.13
CA ASP A 113 -2.37 13.51 1.34
C ASP A 113 -1.78 12.33 2.11
N PHE A 114 -0.83 11.59 1.51
CA PHE A 114 -0.12 10.52 2.21
C PHE A 114 1.13 11.04 2.94
N VAL A 115 1.35 10.52 4.15
CA VAL A 115 2.64 10.59 4.83
C VAL A 115 3.52 9.44 4.36
N VAL A 116 4.68 9.75 3.78
CA VAL A 116 5.52 8.74 3.11
C VAL A 116 6.85 8.55 3.83
N PHE A 117 7.05 7.35 4.35
CA PHE A 117 8.35 6.89 4.87
C PHE A 117 9.20 6.38 3.72
N ARG A 118 10.48 6.77 3.70
CA ARG A 118 11.42 6.37 2.65
C ARG A 118 12.37 5.30 3.17
N GLY A 119 12.27 4.10 2.61
CA GLY A 119 13.09 2.96 3.03
C GLY A 119 13.15 1.86 1.98
N GLY A 120 13.86 0.81 2.25
CA GLY A 120 13.97 -0.33 1.34
C GLY A 120 14.52 -1.57 2.01
N SER A 121 14.44 -2.71 1.30
CA SER A 121 14.81 -4.02 1.82
C SER A 121 16.25 -4.09 2.33
N THR A 122 16.46 -4.91 3.33
CA THR A 122 17.64 -5.21 4.13
C THR A 122 18.94 -5.57 3.40
N LYS A 123 18.96 -5.66 2.07
CA LYS A 123 20.17 -6.02 1.30
C LYS A 123 21.15 -4.86 1.02
N ALA A 124 20.88 -3.65 1.49
CA ALA A 124 21.85 -2.57 1.39
C ALA A 124 22.92 -2.74 2.48
N LYS A 125 24.12 -3.15 2.10
CA LYS A 125 25.34 -3.21 2.93
C LYS A 125 25.81 -1.84 3.48
N SER A 126 25.00 -0.81 3.42
CA SER A 126 25.31 0.51 3.98
C SER A 126 24.46 0.75 5.21
N ARG A 127 25.02 1.45 6.20
CA ARG A 127 24.42 1.96 7.45
C ARG A 127 23.16 2.83 7.22
N LYS A 128 22.27 2.45 6.31
CA LYS A 128 20.99 3.13 6.12
C LYS A 128 20.08 2.73 7.25
N ARG A 129 19.66 3.73 8.01
CA ARG A 129 18.67 3.64 9.08
C ARG A 129 17.53 2.72 8.68
N LEU A 130 17.25 1.73 9.48
CA LEU A 130 16.12 0.83 9.26
C LEU A 130 14.84 1.66 9.43
N VAL A 131 13.99 1.70 8.42
CA VAL A 131 12.76 2.50 8.44
C VAL A 131 11.69 1.95 9.39
N LEU A 132 11.76 0.67 9.71
CA LEU A 132 10.78 0.00 10.55
C LEU A 132 10.69 0.59 11.96
N PRO A 133 11.81 0.83 12.69
CA PRO A 133 11.77 1.52 13.98
C PRO A 133 11.14 2.91 13.90
N ASP A 134 11.42 3.68 12.84
CA ASP A 134 10.85 5.02 12.66
C ASP A 134 9.32 4.95 12.46
N MET A 135 8.83 3.96 11.74
CA MET A 135 7.39 3.74 11.55
C MET A 135 6.70 3.32 12.84
N ILE A 136 7.32 2.43 13.64
CA ILE A 136 6.82 2.00 14.94
C ILE A 136 6.75 3.18 15.90
N GLU A 137 7.83 3.96 15.99
CA GLU A 137 7.88 5.15 16.85
C GLU A 137 6.81 6.18 16.45
N HIS A 138 6.65 6.40 15.14
CA HIS A 138 5.62 7.30 14.64
C HIS A 138 4.20 6.82 15.01
N MET A 139 3.90 5.53 14.87
CA MET A 139 2.59 4.97 15.21
C MET A 139 2.30 5.03 16.71
N ARG A 140 3.34 4.96 17.56
CA ARG A 140 3.21 5.08 19.02
C ARG A 140 3.02 6.53 19.48
N SER A 141 3.66 7.48 18.80
CA SER A 141 3.68 8.89 19.20
C SER A 141 2.55 9.71 18.58
N VAL A 142 2.01 9.29 17.43
CA VAL A 142 0.96 10.03 16.70
C VAL A 142 -0.35 9.25 16.74
N PRO A 143 -1.42 9.82 17.30
CA PRO A 143 -2.71 9.15 17.34
C PRO A 143 -3.35 9.06 15.95
N GLY A 144 -4.11 8.00 15.72
CA GLY A 144 -4.89 7.83 14.51
C GLY A 144 -4.08 7.45 13.26
N VAL A 145 -2.84 6.97 13.40
CA VAL A 145 -2.02 6.54 12.26
C VAL A 145 -2.62 5.31 11.59
N ALA A 146 -2.85 5.40 10.28
CA ALA A 146 -3.27 4.28 9.46
C ALA A 146 -2.16 3.98 8.42
N PHE A 147 -1.39 2.92 8.65
CA PHE A 147 -0.44 2.45 7.66
C PHE A 147 -1.13 1.65 6.56
N GLY A 148 -0.82 1.97 5.29
CA GLY A 148 -1.14 1.15 4.12
C GLY A 148 0.15 0.62 3.51
N ILE A 149 0.38 -0.70 3.56
CA ILE A 149 1.65 -1.32 3.19
C ILE A 149 1.42 -2.38 2.11
N THR A 150 2.18 -2.28 1.01
CA THR A 150 2.27 -3.37 0.03
C THR A 150 3.12 -4.50 0.61
N CYS A 151 2.43 -5.55 1.09
CA CYS A 151 3.03 -6.56 1.98
C CYS A 151 3.97 -7.54 1.28
N ASP A 152 3.89 -7.73 -0.03
CA ASP A 152 4.84 -8.50 -0.83
C ASP A 152 6.11 -7.70 -1.19
N GLY A 153 6.08 -6.38 -0.93
CA GLY A 153 7.23 -5.47 -1.05
C GLY A 153 7.67 -5.25 -2.50
N SER A 154 8.65 -4.36 -2.70
CA SER A 154 9.05 -3.86 -4.02
C SER A 154 9.82 -4.84 -4.92
N LYS A 155 10.08 -6.06 -4.47
CA LYS A 155 10.87 -7.08 -5.20
C LYS A 155 10.19 -8.43 -5.27
N GLY A 156 8.98 -8.54 -4.71
CA GLY A 156 8.25 -9.79 -4.67
C GLY A 156 8.88 -10.91 -3.82
N PRO A 157 8.50 -12.14 -4.06
CA PRO A 157 7.57 -12.57 -5.09
C PRO A 157 6.14 -12.09 -4.84
N ALA A 158 5.32 -12.03 -5.91
CA ALA A 158 3.92 -11.66 -5.80
C ALA A 158 3.16 -12.63 -4.89
N TYR A 159 2.13 -12.12 -4.21
CA TYR A 159 1.26 -12.89 -3.32
C TYR A 159 1.98 -13.58 -2.16
N ARG A 160 3.05 -12.97 -1.67
CA ARG A 160 3.82 -13.45 -0.52
C ARG A 160 3.96 -12.35 0.53
N VAL A 161 3.23 -12.48 1.62
CA VAL A 161 3.28 -11.51 2.73
C VAL A 161 4.65 -11.55 3.41
N LYS A 162 5.27 -10.39 3.57
CA LYS A 162 6.49 -10.20 4.37
C LYS A 162 6.12 -9.77 5.79
N THR A 163 6.92 -10.17 6.76
CA THR A 163 6.66 -9.95 8.18
C THR A 163 6.67 -8.49 8.63
N GLY A 164 7.23 -7.57 7.84
CA GLY A 164 7.43 -6.18 8.26
C GLY A 164 6.16 -5.46 8.74
N SER A 165 5.03 -5.62 8.04
CA SER A 165 3.74 -5.05 8.44
C SER A 165 3.18 -5.68 9.71
N ILE A 166 3.40 -7.00 9.89
CA ILE A 166 2.98 -7.74 11.07
C ILE A 166 3.77 -7.27 12.30
N VAL A 167 5.09 -7.08 12.13
CA VAL A 167 5.96 -6.58 13.22
C VAL A 167 5.53 -5.18 13.67
N ILE A 168 5.14 -4.29 12.74
CA ILE A 168 4.60 -2.96 13.11
C ILE A 168 3.31 -3.12 13.91
N ALA A 169 2.36 -3.93 13.43
CA ALA A 169 1.08 -4.15 14.08
C ALA A 169 1.26 -4.76 15.49
N HIS A 170 2.13 -5.76 15.62
CA HIS A 170 2.46 -6.40 16.89
C HIS A 170 3.10 -5.41 17.87
N ALA A 171 4.19 -4.72 17.46
CA ALA A 171 4.91 -3.77 18.30
C ALA A 171 4.06 -2.60 18.79
N CYS A 172 3.01 -2.24 18.04
CA CYS A 172 2.11 -1.15 18.38
C CYS A 172 0.74 -1.63 18.89
N SER A 173 0.53 -2.94 19.07
CA SER A 173 -0.75 -3.54 19.49
C SER A 173 -1.95 -3.06 18.64
N LYS A 174 -1.73 -2.81 17.33
CA LYS A 174 -2.76 -2.30 16.43
C LYS A 174 -3.39 -3.43 15.60
N PRO A 175 -4.71 -3.34 15.30
CA PRO A 175 -5.36 -4.27 14.39
C PRO A 175 -4.80 -4.15 12.97
N MET A 176 -4.83 -5.28 12.25
CA MET A 176 -4.55 -5.33 10.82
C MET A 176 -5.84 -5.48 10.03
N ILE A 177 -5.83 -4.98 8.80
CA ILE A 177 -6.86 -5.22 7.79
C ILE A 177 -6.22 -5.61 6.48
N THR A 178 -6.94 -6.36 5.67
CA THR A 178 -6.59 -6.62 4.27
C THR A 178 -7.41 -5.68 3.37
N ALA A 179 -6.80 -5.20 2.30
CA ALA A 179 -7.42 -4.29 1.34
C ALA A 179 -7.15 -4.74 -0.09
N ARG A 180 -8.14 -4.61 -0.95
CA ARG A 180 -8.03 -4.83 -2.39
C ARG A 180 -8.77 -3.76 -3.16
N THR A 181 -8.18 -3.34 -4.28
CA THR A 181 -8.89 -2.57 -5.32
C THR A 181 -8.71 -3.33 -6.62
N TRP A 182 -9.81 -3.71 -7.27
CA TRP A 182 -9.76 -4.40 -8.55
C TRP A 182 -10.70 -3.79 -9.57
N CYS A 183 -10.38 -3.92 -10.85
CA CYS A 183 -11.17 -3.34 -11.92
C CYS A 183 -11.26 -4.29 -13.12
N LYS A 184 -12.41 -4.28 -13.80
CA LYS A 184 -12.69 -5.18 -14.92
C LYS A 184 -11.86 -4.82 -16.15
N ARG A 185 -11.80 -3.52 -16.49
CA ARG A 185 -11.08 -3.01 -17.66
C ARG A 185 -9.75 -2.40 -17.20
N ARG A 186 -8.65 -3.01 -17.61
CA ARG A 186 -7.30 -2.63 -17.20
C ARG A 186 -6.25 -3.01 -18.23
N ILE A 187 -5.11 -2.37 -18.16
CA ILE A 187 -3.89 -2.76 -18.86
C ILE A 187 -2.96 -3.36 -17.81
N ASN A 188 -2.68 -4.66 -17.93
CA ASN A 188 -1.72 -5.34 -17.06
C ASN A 188 -0.29 -4.98 -17.48
N LEU A 189 0.52 -4.54 -16.53
CA LEU A 189 1.91 -4.20 -16.77
C LEU A 189 2.78 -5.46 -16.68
N ARG A 190 3.84 -5.49 -17.49
CA ARG A 190 4.81 -6.59 -17.48
C ARG A 190 5.82 -6.38 -16.36
N GLY A 191 5.48 -6.79 -15.17
CA GLY A 191 6.33 -6.73 -13.99
C GLY A 191 6.19 -8.01 -13.15
N TRP A 192 7.02 -8.17 -12.13
CA TRP A 192 6.92 -9.31 -11.21
C TRP A 192 5.57 -9.30 -10.45
N ASP A 193 5.02 -8.10 -10.18
CA ASP A 193 3.78 -7.83 -9.45
C ASP A 193 2.56 -7.75 -10.37
N ARG A 194 2.78 -7.63 -11.69
CA ARG A 194 1.76 -7.38 -12.71
C ARG A 194 0.74 -6.33 -12.28
N SER A 195 1.26 -5.22 -11.74
CA SER A 195 0.45 -4.05 -11.46
C SER A 195 -0.32 -3.62 -12.71
N TYR A 196 -1.41 -2.94 -12.54
CA TYR A 196 -2.31 -2.61 -13.63
C TYR A 196 -2.67 -1.13 -13.65
N ILE A 197 -3.05 -0.64 -14.83
CA ILE A 197 -3.59 0.69 -15.05
C ILE A 197 -5.09 0.54 -15.33
N PRO A 198 -5.99 1.04 -14.47
CA PRO A 198 -7.42 0.97 -14.72
C PRO A 198 -7.82 1.84 -15.90
N LEU A 199 -8.76 1.40 -16.73
CA LEU A 199 -9.27 2.17 -17.85
C LEU A 199 -10.59 2.88 -17.46
N PRO A 200 -10.97 3.98 -18.13
CA PRO A 200 -12.27 4.63 -17.92
C PRO A 200 -13.45 3.73 -18.35
N PHE A 201 -14.67 4.12 -17.95
CA PHE A 201 -15.90 3.36 -18.20
C PHE A 201 -15.82 1.92 -17.66
N ASN A 202 -15.50 1.81 -16.38
CA ASN A 202 -15.10 0.57 -15.72
C ASN A 202 -16.11 0.10 -14.67
N HIS A 203 -15.88 -1.09 -14.16
CA HIS A 203 -16.41 -1.58 -12.90
C HIS A 203 -15.23 -1.76 -11.96
N ILE A 204 -15.21 -1.04 -10.85
CA ILE A 204 -14.13 -1.02 -9.85
C ILE A 204 -14.73 -1.45 -8.51
N VAL A 205 -14.10 -2.39 -7.84
CA VAL A 205 -14.47 -2.83 -6.49
C VAL A 205 -13.30 -2.53 -5.56
N GLN A 206 -13.61 -1.80 -4.49
CA GLN A 206 -12.69 -1.54 -3.39
C GLN A 206 -13.24 -2.16 -2.12
N THR A 207 -12.52 -3.09 -1.55
CA THR A 207 -13.01 -3.95 -0.47
C THR A 207 -11.98 -4.07 0.64
N PHE A 208 -12.46 -4.17 1.86
CA PHE A 208 -11.67 -4.41 3.07
C PHE A 208 -12.18 -5.62 3.82
N ALA A 209 -11.27 -6.37 4.45
CA ALA A 209 -11.60 -7.43 5.38
C ALA A 209 -10.75 -7.35 6.65
N GLY A 210 -11.27 -7.86 7.74
CA GLY A 210 -10.68 -7.81 9.08
C GLY A 210 -11.73 -7.43 10.14
N PRO A 211 -11.30 -7.02 11.34
CA PRO A 211 -9.90 -6.88 11.77
C PRO A 211 -9.20 -8.22 12.03
N TYR A 212 -7.89 -8.18 11.97
CA TYR A 212 -7.01 -9.27 12.38
C TYR A 212 -6.08 -8.77 13.49
N PHE A 213 -5.94 -9.54 14.54
CA PHE A 213 -5.11 -9.19 15.70
C PHE A 213 -3.91 -10.13 15.75
N VAL A 214 -2.71 -9.55 15.77
CA VAL A 214 -1.47 -10.33 15.85
C VAL A 214 -1.37 -10.98 17.22
N PRO A 215 -1.18 -12.30 17.34
CA PRO A 215 -1.11 -12.97 18.63
C PRO A 215 -0.06 -12.36 19.57
N PRO A 216 -0.30 -12.28 20.88
CA PRO A 216 0.64 -11.72 21.85
C PRO A 216 2.03 -12.38 21.83
N GLY A 217 2.11 -13.67 21.48
CA GLY A 217 3.37 -14.41 21.38
C GLY A 217 4.13 -14.27 20.06
N ALA A 218 3.80 -13.30 19.20
CA ALA A 218 4.42 -13.15 17.86
C ALA A 218 5.87 -12.63 17.88
N ASP A 219 6.47 -12.45 19.04
CA ASP A 219 7.94 -12.35 19.21
C ASP A 219 8.64 -13.68 18.93
N ASP A 220 7.93 -14.80 19.10
CA ASP A 220 8.38 -16.13 18.69
C ASP A 220 8.30 -16.26 17.15
N PRO A 221 9.39 -16.66 16.48
CA PRO A 221 9.41 -16.82 15.01
C PRO A 221 8.39 -17.82 14.47
N GLU A 222 8.03 -18.84 15.22
CA GLU A 222 7.03 -19.84 14.78
C GLU A 222 5.62 -19.26 14.84
N VAL A 223 5.28 -18.55 15.89
CA VAL A 223 4.00 -17.85 16.05
C VAL A 223 3.87 -16.74 14.98
N LEU A 224 4.92 -15.97 14.76
CA LEU A 224 4.98 -14.94 13.71
C LEU A 224 4.76 -15.54 12.31
N GLU A 225 5.41 -16.66 12.00
CA GLU A 225 5.27 -17.32 10.70
C GLU A 225 3.90 -17.96 10.54
N ALA A 226 3.32 -18.52 11.57
CA ALA A 226 1.95 -19.05 11.57
C ALA A 226 0.95 -17.93 11.23
N PHE A 227 1.03 -16.80 11.93
CA PHE A 227 0.17 -15.64 11.66
C PHE A 227 0.44 -15.03 10.27
N ARG A 228 1.71 -14.99 9.82
CA ARG A 228 2.04 -14.55 8.46
C ARG A 228 1.33 -15.36 7.39
N ARG A 229 1.27 -16.69 7.55
CA ARG A 229 0.56 -17.59 6.62
C ARG A 229 -0.95 -17.39 6.68
N GLU A 230 -1.48 -17.18 7.87
CA GLU A 230 -2.89 -16.89 8.06
C GLU A 230 -3.29 -15.60 7.32
N ILE A 231 -2.61 -14.49 7.59
CA ILE A 231 -2.93 -13.20 6.96
C ILE A 231 -2.66 -13.17 5.45
N GLU A 232 -1.67 -13.95 4.98
CA GLU A 232 -1.43 -14.18 3.54
C GLU A 232 -2.64 -14.85 2.91
N ASN A 233 -3.16 -15.89 3.56
CA ASN A 233 -4.34 -16.59 3.07
C ASN A 233 -5.59 -15.69 3.09
N GLU A 234 -5.80 -14.90 4.12
CA GLU A 234 -6.91 -13.95 4.20
C GLU A 234 -6.86 -12.89 3.06
N LEU A 235 -5.67 -12.42 2.70
CA LEU A 235 -5.52 -11.50 1.57
C LEU A 235 -5.69 -12.20 0.21
N LEU A 236 -5.35 -13.49 0.10
CA LEU A 236 -5.68 -14.31 -1.09
C LEU A 236 -7.19 -14.52 -1.21
N GLU A 237 -7.88 -14.82 -0.12
CA GLU A 237 -9.34 -14.93 -0.07
C GLU A 237 -10.01 -13.63 -0.54
N LEU A 238 -9.56 -12.49 -0.03
CA LEU A 238 -10.06 -11.18 -0.45
C LEU A 238 -9.79 -10.93 -1.94
N THR A 239 -8.64 -11.38 -2.44
CA THR A 239 -8.28 -11.30 -3.86
C THR A 239 -9.26 -12.14 -4.69
N HIS A 240 -9.50 -13.38 -4.33
CA HIS A 240 -10.46 -14.25 -4.99
C HIS A 240 -11.87 -13.65 -4.97
N TYR A 241 -12.30 -13.11 -3.81
CA TYR A 241 -13.59 -12.46 -3.66
C TYR A 241 -13.80 -11.31 -4.65
N VAL A 242 -12.85 -10.36 -4.74
CA VAL A 242 -13.00 -9.21 -5.67
C VAL A 242 -12.98 -9.63 -7.13
N HIS A 243 -12.24 -10.69 -7.48
CA HIS A 243 -12.26 -11.25 -8.83
C HIS A 243 -13.64 -11.84 -9.19
N GLN A 244 -14.25 -12.58 -8.28
CA GLN A 244 -15.61 -13.08 -8.45
C GLN A 244 -16.62 -11.94 -8.60
N ARG A 245 -16.54 -10.90 -7.77
CA ARG A 245 -17.45 -9.74 -7.81
C ARG A 245 -17.44 -9.02 -9.16
N ILE A 246 -16.31 -8.99 -9.83
CA ILE A 246 -16.13 -8.35 -11.15
C ILE A 246 -16.41 -9.32 -12.31
N GLY A 247 -16.53 -10.62 -12.05
CA GLY A 247 -16.62 -11.65 -13.05
C GLY A 247 -15.29 -11.90 -13.77
N ASP A 248 -14.19 -11.74 -13.05
CA ASP A 248 -12.82 -12.07 -13.44
C ASP A 248 -12.46 -13.39 -12.74
N LEU A 249 -12.74 -14.50 -13.36
CA LEU A 249 -12.51 -15.81 -12.76
C LEU A 249 -11.02 -16.11 -12.58
N PRO A 250 -10.64 -16.91 -11.58
CA PRO A 250 -9.24 -17.25 -11.32
C PRO A 250 -8.47 -17.79 -12.52
N GLU A 251 -9.15 -18.54 -13.41
CA GLU A 251 -8.53 -19.08 -14.63
C GLU A 251 -8.08 -17.99 -15.62
N THR A 252 -8.63 -16.77 -15.51
CA THR A 252 -8.24 -15.63 -16.36
C THR A 252 -7.09 -14.83 -15.79
N LEU A 253 -6.65 -15.15 -14.55
CA LEU A 253 -5.55 -14.47 -13.90
C LEU A 253 -4.24 -14.91 -14.54
N GLU A 254 -3.45 -13.94 -14.97
CA GLU A 254 -2.07 -14.18 -15.44
C GLU A 254 -1.15 -14.70 -14.32
N PHE A 255 -1.52 -14.44 -13.04
CA PHE A 255 -0.96 -15.07 -11.85
C PHE A 255 -1.96 -16.08 -11.34
N GLY A 256 -1.56 -17.32 -11.28
CA GLY A 256 -2.25 -18.32 -10.47
C GLY A 256 -2.13 -17.98 -8.99
N PHE A 257 -3.12 -18.36 -8.22
CA PHE A 257 -2.95 -18.51 -6.80
C PHE A 257 -1.86 -19.55 -6.52
N PRO A 258 -1.26 -19.58 -5.30
CA PRO A 258 -0.28 -20.59 -4.95
C PRO A 258 -0.80 -22.02 -5.25
N ASP A 259 0.08 -22.89 -5.73
CA ASP A 259 -0.28 -24.26 -6.08
C ASP A 259 -1.03 -24.94 -4.93
N GLY A 260 -2.19 -25.53 -5.26
CA GLY A 260 -3.06 -26.20 -4.30
C GLY A 260 -3.88 -25.29 -3.39
N TRP A 261 -3.80 -23.96 -3.55
CA TRP A 261 -4.65 -23.05 -2.80
C TRP A 261 -6.13 -23.18 -3.23
N GLN A 262 -7.03 -23.20 -2.26
CA GLN A 262 -8.48 -23.27 -2.48
C GLN A 262 -9.20 -22.18 -1.68
N PRO A 263 -10.20 -21.52 -2.29
CA PRO A 263 -10.99 -20.49 -1.59
C PRO A 263 -11.86 -21.11 -0.49
N ARG A 264 -11.95 -20.45 0.64
CA ARG A 264 -12.72 -20.88 1.82
C ARG A 264 -13.93 -19.99 2.12
N TRP A 265 -13.91 -18.73 1.66
CA TRP A 265 -14.97 -17.77 1.99
C TRP A 265 -16.31 -18.02 1.28
N GLY A 266 -16.37 -18.90 0.31
CA GLY A 266 -17.61 -19.22 -0.41
C GLY A 266 -18.26 -18.02 -1.10
N GLY A 267 -17.46 -17.04 -1.53
CA GLY A 267 -17.94 -15.84 -2.25
C GLY A 267 -18.60 -14.79 -1.37
N ARG A 268 -18.38 -14.83 -0.06
CA ARG A 268 -18.89 -13.82 0.90
C ARG A 268 -17.77 -13.30 1.78
N LEU A 269 -17.83 -12.00 2.10
CA LEU A 269 -16.93 -11.43 3.10
C LEU A 269 -17.29 -11.99 4.49
N PRO A 270 -16.32 -12.48 5.27
CA PRO A 270 -16.57 -12.95 6.60
C PRO A 270 -16.86 -11.77 7.53
N GLU A 271 -17.90 -11.90 8.35
CA GLU A 271 -18.11 -11.02 9.48
C GLU A 271 -17.10 -11.36 10.58
N ARG A 272 -16.39 -10.35 11.07
CA ARG A 272 -15.40 -10.50 12.14
C ARG A 272 -15.72 -9.56 13.31
N PRO A 273 -15.56 -10.03 14.55
CA PRO A 273 -15.70 -9.16 15.73
C PRO A 273 -14.74 -7.98 15.61
N LEU A 274 -15.25 -6.78 15.85
CA LEU A 274 -14.44 -5.57 15.92
C LEU A 274 -13.57 -5.52 17.16
N GLU A 275 -13.85 -6.39 18.13
CA GLU A 275 -13.16 -6.46 19.42
C GLU A 275 -11.94 -7.37 19.34
N ALA A 276 -10.85 -6.89 19.96
CA ALA A 276 -9.69 -7.73 20.14
C ALA A 276 -10.02 -8.94 21.03
N PRO A 277 -9.38 -10.10 20.80
CA PRO A 277 -9.53 -11.25 21.67
C PRO A 277 -9.23 -10.92 23.13
N GLU A 278 -9.87 -11.62 24.05
CA GLU A 278 -9.62 -11.46 25.49
C GLU A 278 -8.13 -11.63 25.81
N GLY A 279 -7.61 -10.74 26.65
CA GLY A 279 -6.18 -10.70 27.00
C GLY A 279 -5.25 -10.10 25.93
N HIS A 280 -5.77 -9.68 24.80
CA HIS A 280 -4.93 -9.04 23.77
C HIS A 280 -4.46 -7.65 24.22
N PRO A 281 -3.16 -7.26 24.01
CA PRO A 281 -2.63 -5.97 24.44
C PRO A 281 -3.41 -4.74 23.90
N ALA A 282 -4.03 -4.84 22.74
CA ALA A 282 -4.86 -3.79 22.17
C ALA A 282 -6.06 -3.38 23.05
N LEU A 283 -6.51 -4.25 23.97
CA LEU A 283 -7.56 -3.94 24.94
C LEU A 283 -7.07 -3.05 26.08
N GLN A 284 -5.75 -3.05 26.36
CA GLN A 284 -5.13 -2.31 27.47
C GLN A 284 -4.75 -0.88 27.07
N GLU A 285 -4.61 -0.61 25.78
CA GLU A 285 -4.40 0.75 25.32
C GLU A 285 -5.66 1.57 25.66
N LYS A 286 -5.48 2.61 26.52
CA LYS A 286 -6.55 3.57 26.82
C LYS A 286 -7.14 4.00 25.49
N ARG A 287 -8.48 3.93 25.38
CA ARG A 287 -9.21 4.56 24.26
C ARG A 287 -8.58 5.92 24.03
N ALA A 288 -7.95 6.12 22.89
CA ALA A 288 -7.50 7.44 22.49
C ALA A 288 -8.70 8.36 22.70
N GLU A 289 -8.49 9.53 23.29
CA GLU A 289 -9.58 10.50 23.44
C GLU A 289 -10.31 10.57 22.11
N PRO A 290 -11.65 10.53 22.09
CA PRO A 290 -12.42 10.50 20.86
C PRO A 290 -11.86 11.59 19.96
N ILE A 291 -11.38 11.17 18.79
CA ILE A 291 -10.77 12.05 17.79
C ILE A 291 -11.79 13.17 17.59
N GLY A 292 -11.48 14.34 18.10
CA GLY A 292 -12.43 15.36 18.48
C GLY A 292 -13.33 15.82 17.34
N GLU A 293 -14.33 16.64 17.64
CA GLU A 293 -15.34 17.26 16.75
C GLU A 293 -14.78 17.70 15.38
N LYS A 294 -13.50 18.10 15.32
CA LYS A 294 -12.80 18.46 14.09
C LYS A 294 -12.70 17.29 13.09
N PHE A 295 -12.50 16.08 13.59
CA PHE A 295 -12.42 14.89 12.73
C PHE A 295 -13.80 14.40 12.29
N LYS A 296 -14.79 14.44 13.21
CA LYS A 296 -16.20 14.17 12.85
C LYS A 296 -16.70 15.16 11.81
N LYS A 297 -16.26 16.42 11.87
CA LYS A 297 -16.57 17.43 10.87
C LYS A 297 -15.93 17.09 9.52
N LEU A 298 -14.64 16.73 9.49
CA LEU A 298 -13.93 16.30 8.27
C LEU A 298 -14.57 15.05 7.66
N GLN A 299 -14.98 14.10 8.49
CA GLN A 299 -15.67 12.89 8.06
C GLN A 299 -17.04 13.21 7.43
N ARG A 300 -17.85 14.07 8.06
CA ARG A 300 -19.14 14.53 7.51
C ARG A 300 -18.96 15.31 6.21
N GLU A 301 -17.94 16.16 6.12
CA GLU A 301 -17.61 16.92 4.92
C GLU A 301 -17.11 16.00 3.79
N ALA A 302 -16.32 14.97 4.09
CA ALA A 302 -15.87 13.96 3.12
C ALA A 302 -17.03 13.13 2.57
N VAL A 303 -17.95 12.68 3.44
CA VAL A 303 -19.18 11.95 3.04
C VAL A 303 -20.10 12.85 2.24
N ALA A 304 -20.35 14.09 2.69
CA ALA A 304 -21.22 15.05 1.99
C ALA A 304 -20.66 15.44 0.62
N ARG A 305 -19.33 15.51 0.48
CA ARG A 305 -18.67 15.75 -0.80
C ARG A 305 -18.79 14.56 -1.75
N ALA A 306 -18.65 13.34 -1.24
CA ALA A 306 -18.85 12.12 -2.02
C ALA A 306 -20.29 11.96 -2.55
N VAL A 307 -21.27 12.47 -1.81
CA VAL A 307 -22.68 12.47 -2.23
C VAL A 307 -22.98 13.58 -3.26
N ARG A 308 -22.29 14.72 -3.20
CA ARG A 308 -22.47 15.82 -4.17
C ARG A 308 -21.74 15.61 -5.51
N GLU A 309 -20.78 14.72 -5.55
CA GLU A 309 -20.01 14.37 -6.76
C GLU A 309 -20.59 13.12 -7.46
N ARG A 310 -21.75 12.66 -7.07
CA ARG A 310 -22.64 11.74 -7.78
C ARG A 310 -23.68 12.52 -8.57
#